data_68b7072bd82a873a1092088f8b706d78
#
_entry.id   68b7072bd82a873a1092088f8b706d78
#
_cell.length_a   1.000
_cell.length_b   1.000
_cell.length_c   1.000
_cell.angle_alpha   90.00
_cell.angle_beta   90.00
_cell.angle_gamma   90.00
#
_symmetry.space_group_name_H-M   'P 1'
#
loop_
_entity.id
_entity.type
_entity.pdbx_description
1 polymer ?
#
loop_
_entity_poly.entity_id
_entity_poly.type
_entity_poly.pdbx_seq_one_letter_code
_entity_poly.pdbx_strand_id
1 'polypeptide(L)'
;MKLFEERVAYKPFEYPEYYTEGWLKQAQAFWLHTEIPMQGDIKDWNETLTESEKNLVGNILLGFAQTECAVSDYWTGMVTKWFPKH
;
A
#
# COMPACT_ATOMS: atom_id res chain seq x y z
N MET A 1 18.85 10.32 -19.85
CA MET A 1 17.73 9.40 -20.15
C MET A 1 16.42 10.01 -19.69
N LYS A 2 15.37 9.84 -20.47
CA LYS A 2 14.04 10.36 -20.14
C LYS A 2 13.26 9.37 -19.28
N LEU A 3 12.50 9.89 -18.34
CA LEU A 3 11.76 9.10 -17.37
C LEU A 3 10.75 8.13 -18.00
N PHE A 4 10.12 8.55 -19.10
CA PHE A 4 9.07 7.77 -19.76
C PHE A 4 9.59 6.84 -20.85
N GLU A 5 10.90 6.83 -21.10
CA GLU A 5 11.48 5.93 -22.07
C GLU A 5 11.75 4.56 -21.46
N GLU A 6 11.48 3.52 -22.24
CA GLU A 6 11.77 2.16 -21.85
C GLU A 6 13.27 1.96 -21.66
N ARG A 7 13.62 1.10 -20.74
CA ARG A 7 15.02 0.77 -20.42
C ARG A 7 15.23 -0.72 -20.59
N VAL A 8 16.35 -1.07 -21.20
CA VAL A 8 16.75 -2.48 -21.38
C VAL A 8 17.58 -2.97 -20.18
N ALA A 9 18.46 -2.11 -19.65
CA ALA A 9 19.36 -2.47 -18.57
C ALA A 9 18.87 -1.97 -17.21
N TYR A 10 19.06 -2.76 -16.16
CA TYR A 10 18.75 -2.37 -14.78
C TYR A 10 19.76 -1.34 -14.29
N LYS A 11 19.28 -0.14 -13.97
CA LYS A 11 20.10 0.98 -13.51
C LYS A 11 19.43 1.68 -12.32
N PRO A 12 19.43 1.07 -11.14
CA PRO A 12 18.68 1.60 -9.99
C PRO A 12 19.19 2.95 -9.49
N PHE A 13 20.44 3.29 -9.74
CA PHE A 13 21.06 4.53 -9.25
C PHE A 13 20.99 5.69 -10.24
N GLU A 14 20.32 5.50 -11.38
CA GLU A 14 20.14 6.58 -12.35
C GLU A 14 19.28 7.71 -11.79
N TYR A 15 18.33 7.37 -10.95
CA TYR A 15 17.50 8.33 -10.20
C TYR A 15 17.66 8.07 -8.71
N PRO A 16 18.77 8.52 -8.10
CA PRO A 16 19.09 8.15 -6.72
C PRO A 16 18.03 8.57 -5.69
N GLU A 17 17.34 9.70 -5.91
CA GLU A 17 16.26 10.14 -5.03
C GLU A 17 15.07 9.17 -5.03
N TYR A 18 14.75 8.56 -6.16
CA TYR A 18 13.69 7.55 -6.20
C TYR A 18 14.12 6.24 -5.54
N TYR A 19 15.40 5.90 -5.65
CA TYR A 19 15.92 4.72 -4.98
C TYR A 19 15.97 4.92 -3.47
N THR A 20 16.58 6.02 -2.98
CA THR A 20 16.80 6.24 -1.55
C THR A 20 15.55 6.76 -0.84
N GLU A 21 14.84 7.72 -1.44
CA GLU A 21 13.69 8.34 -0.81
C GLU A 21 12.38 7.57 -1.05
N GLY A 22 12.34 6.76 -2.07
CA GLY A 22 11.18 5.94 -2.38
C GLY A 22 11.37 4.48 -1.99
N TRP A 23 12.00 3.70 -2.86
CA TRP A 23 12.08 2.24 -2.70
C TRP A 23 12.75 1.81 -1.40
N LEU A 24 13.90 2.38 -1.09
CA LEU A 24 14.67 1.97 0.09
C LEU A 24 13.89 2.26 1.38
N LYS A 25 13.26 3.43 1.47
CA LYS A 25 12.43 3.78 2.65
C LYS A 25 11.23 2.86 2.77
N GLN A 26 10.59 2.50 1.68
CA GLN A 26 9.48 1.55 1.69
C GLN A 26 9.93 0.17 2.16
N ALA A 27 11.09 -0.29 1.69
CA ALA A 27 11.64 -1.57 2.14
C ALA A 27 11.98 -1.58 3.63
N GLN A 28 12.52 -0.48 4.15
CA GLN A 28 12.87 -0.33 5.56
C GLN A 28 11.65 -0.21 6.46
N ALA A 29 10.53 0.32 5.95
CA ALA A 29 9.29 0.49 6.68
C ALA A 29 8.36 -0.74 6.58
N PHE A 30 8.81 -1.82 5.98
CA PHE A 30 8.00 -3.03 5.81
C PHE A 30 7.59 -3.62 7.16
N TRP A 31 6.31 -3.97 7.26
CA TRP A 31 5.76 -4.61 8.45
C TRP A 31 4.71 -5.65 8.04
N LEU A 32 4.47 -6.61 8.93
CA LEU A 32 3.44 -7.62 8.72
C LEU A 32 2.23 -7.32 9.63
N HIS A 33 1.05 -7.64 9.15
CA HIS A 33 -0.18 -7.48 9.93
C HIS A 33 -0.12 -8.27 11.25
N THR A 34 0.65 -9.35 11.29
CA THR A 34 0.85 -10.16 12.48
C THR A 34 1.64 -9.45 13.59
N GLU A 35 2.32 -8.34 13.26
CA GLU A 35 3.05 -7.53 14.24
C GLU A 35 2.13 -6.61 15.03
N ILE A 36 0.88 -6.46 14.60
CA ILE A 36 -0.09 -5.58 15.26
C ILE A 36 -0.90 -6.41 16.26
N PRO A 37 -0.85 -6.08 17.57
CA PRO A 37 -1.66 -6.81 18.57
C PRO A 37 -3.13 -6.42 18.45
N MET A 38 -4.00 -7.39 18.22
CA MET A 38 -5.42 -7.17 17.96
C MET A 38 -6.34 -7.62 19.10
N GLN A 39 -5.81 -8.10 20.22
CA GLN A 39 -6.62 -8.63 21.32
C GLN A 39 -7.58 -7.59 21.88
N GLY A 40 -7.11 -6.36 22.09
CA GLY A 40 -7.94 -5.25 22.55
C GLY A 40 -9.04 -4.90 21.55
N ASP A 41 -8.73 -4.95 20.28
CA ASP A 41 -9.69 -4.66 19.21
C ASP A 41 -10.78 -5.72 19.12
N ILE A 42 -10.42 -6.99 19.30
CA ILE A 42 -11.39 -8.09 19.31
C ILE A 42 -12.37 -7.91 20.48
N LYS A 43 -11.86 -7.55 21.65
CA LYS A 43 -12.68 -7.28 22.82
C LYS A 43 -13.62 -6.10 22.58
N ASP A 44 -13.11 -5.02 22.02
CA ASP A 44 -13.92 -3.84 21.72
C ASP A 44 -15.03 -4.16 20.72
N TRP A 45 -14.72 -4.93 19.69
CA TRP A 45 -15.69 -5.33 18.69
C TRP A 45 -16.82 -6.20 19.30
N ASN A 46 -16.46 -7.12 20.18
CA ASN A 46 -17.41 -8.05 20.76
C ASN A 46 -18.21 -7.47 21.94
N GLU A 47 -17.61 -6.57 22.73
CA GLU A 47 -18.17 -6.16 24.01
C GLU A 47 -18.42 -4.65 24.14
N THR A 48 -17.56 -3.80 23.57
CA THR A 48 -17.56 -2.35 23.84
C THR A 48 -18.35 -1.56 22.82
N LEU A 49 -18.20 -1.89 21.53
CA LEU A 49 -18.84 -1.15 20.44
C LEU A 49 -20.34 -1.42 20.36
N THR A 50 -21.13 -0.37 20.15
CA THR A 50 -22.55 -0.50 19.85
C THR A 50 -22.76 -1.02 18.44
N GLU A 51 -23.98 -1.46 18.11
CA GLU A 51 -24.30 -1.90 16.75
C GLU A 51 -24.11 -0.79 15.73
N SER A 52 -24.43 0.46 16.10
CA SER A 52 -24.22 1.61 15.21
C SER A 52 -22.74 1.86 14.95
N GLU A 53 -21.92 1.74 15.98
CA GLU A 53 -20.47 1.90 15.85
C GLU A 53 -19.85 0.79 15.00
N LYS A 54 -20.27 -0.45 15.19
CA LYS A 54 -19.83 -1.58 14.36
C LYS A 54 -20.23 -1.38 12.90
N ASN A 55 -21.43 -0.89 12.64
CA ASN A 55 -21.91 -0.61 11.30
C ASN A 55 -21.05 0.45 10.61
N LEU A 56 -20.73 1.54 11.32
CA LEU A 56 -19.88 2.61 10.80
C LEU A 56 -18.49 2.12 10.46
N VAL A 57 -17.82 1.45 11.42
CA VAL A 57 -16.47 0.94 11.24
C VAL A 57 -16.42 -0.09 10.10
N GLY A 58 -17.36 -1.04 10.10
CA GLY A 58 -17.43 -2.07 9.07
C GLY A 58 -17.58 -1.49 7.66
N ASN A 59 -18.47 -0.51 7.49
CA ASN A 59 -18.71 0.10 6.20
C ASN A 59 -17.52 0.92 5.72
N ILE A 60 -16.83 1.64 6.62
CA ILE A 60 -15.62 2.38 6.28
C ILE A 60 -14.51 1.41 5.82
N LEU A 61 -14.30 0.32 6.54
CA LEU A 61 -13.28 -0.67 6.20
C LEU A 61 -13.59 -1.38 4.88
N LEU A 62 -14.86 -1.66 4.59
CA LEU A 62 -15.25 -2.23 3.30
C LEU A 62 -14.94 -1.26 2.15
N GLY A 63 -15.17 0.03 2.36
CA GLY A 63 -14.80 1.07 1.39
C GLY A 63 -13.30 1.11 1.14
N PHE A 64 -12.49 1.06 2.18
CA PHE A 64 -11.04 0.98 2.06
C PHE A 64 -10.60 -0.29 1.32
N ALA A 65 -11.16 -1.44 1.66
CA ALA A 65 -10.81 -2.70 1.01
C ALA A 65 -11.09 -2.64 -0.51
N GLN A 66 -12.20 -2.05 -0.91
CA GLN A 66 -12.52 -1.88 -2.32
C GLN A 66 -11.55 -0.91 -3.01
N THR A 67 -11.16 0.17 -2.33
CA THR A 67 -10.17 1.12 -2.83
C THR A 67 -8.82 0.45 -3.04
N GLU A 68 -8.42 -0.48 -2.15
CA GLU A 68 -7.16 -1.22 -2.29
C GLU A 68 -7.12 -2.06 -3.55
N CYS A 69 -8.25 -2.59 -4.01
CA CYS A 69 -8.32 -3.29 -5.29
C CYS A 69 -7.96 -2.36 -6.45
N ALA A 70 -8.48 -1.14 -6.45
CA ALA A 70 -8.16 -0.15 -7.48
C ALA A 70 -6.70 0.29 -7.42
N VAL A 71 -6.15 0.46 -6.21
CA VAL A 71 -4.73 0.78 -6.01
C VAL A 71 -3.84 -0.33 -6.56
N SER A 72 -4.19 -1.58 -6.29
CA SER A 72 -3.46 -2.73 -6.82
C SER A 72 -3.45 -2.73 -8.34
N ASP A 73 -4.59 -2.51 -8.98
CA ASP A 73 -4.69 -2.46 -10.43
C ASP A 73 -3.83 -1.34 -11.02
N TYR A 74 -3.82 -0.18 -10.38
CA TYR A 74 -2.97 0.95 -10.80
C TYR A 74 -1.48 0.58 -10.76
N TRP A 75 -1.01 0.04 -9.64
CA TRP A 75 0.41 -0.27 -9.46
C TRP A 75 0.87 -1.45 -10.30
N THR A 76 0.02 -2.45 -10.49
CA THR A 76 0.41 -3.66 -11.23
C THR A 76 0.22 -3.55 -12.73
N GLY A 77 -0.74 -2.77 -13.21
CA GLY A 77 -1.10 -2.73 -14.62
C GLY A 77 -0.89 -1.39 -15.31
N MET A 78 -0.99 -0.29 -14.59
CA MET A 78 -0.99 1.04 -15.20
C MET A 78 0.30 1.81 -15.02
N VAL A 79 0.87 1.83 -13.81
CA VAL A 79 2.05 2.65 -13.53
C VAL A 79 3.27 2.23 -14.36
N THR A 80 3.48 0.94 -14.55
CA THR A 80 4.59 0.42 -15.34
C THR A 80 4.47 0.75 -16.82
N LYS A 81 3.25 0.97 -17.29
CA LYS A 81 2.98 1.40 -18.66
C LYS A 81 3.45 2.83 -18.90
N TRP A 82 3.29 3.70 -17.92
CA TRP A 82 3.67 5.10 -18.01
C TRP A 82 5.11 5.36 -17.60
N PHE A 83 5.64 4.56 -16.67
CA PHE A 83 6.99 4.69 -16.14
C PHE A 83 7.74 3.36 -16.33
N PRO A 84 8.18 3.05 -17.56
CA PRO A 84 8.74 1.74 -17.89
C PRO A 84 10.22 1.59 -17.45
N LYS A 85 10.52 1.93 -16.22
CA LYS A 85 11.84 1.76 -15.61
C LYS A 85 11.80 0.61 -14.60
N HIS A 86 12.89 -0.12 -14.54
CA HIS A 86 13.01 -1.24 -13.62
C HIS A 86 13.06 -0.83 -12.14
#